data_2688a8adffd044f570f59356826c2d27
#
_entry.id   2688a8adffd044f570f59356826c2d27
#
_cell.length_a   1.000
_cell.length_b   1.000
_cell.length_c   1.000
_cell.angle_alpha   90.00
_cell.angle_beta   90.00
_cell.angle_gamma   90.00
#
_symmetry.space_group_name_H-M   'P 1'
#
loop_
_entity.id
_entity.type
_entity.pdbx_description
1 polymer ?
#
loop_
_entity_poly.entity_id
_entity_poly.type
_entity_poly.pdbx_seq_one_letter_code
_entity_poly.pdbx_strand_id
1 'polypeptide(L)'
;VWLSLLGNLKAGERLTFFVQSYRPIRTLVRNVLPRFGINYSMLDVHQHDDLERIFAQEDTKLLIFEAPTNPMLQVPDIEGIVSLAKKHSVTTVLDNTFGGLHNHGQFEIDYYVHSLTKYASGHGDVMGGVVIADEGRIKAIHELATSIGSTMDPGAAYLILRGLRTYHLRHARHSSSALAVAEYLAANPLVEKVFYPGLKSDSEYELATKQMDGCGAVLTFNLKADETHTWAFIDALKLFATASSIGSAESLVAPVKLYFASDLNEQELKQAGIKDSTVRLSIGLEHPDDLIGDLEKAFTKVFS
;
A
#
# COMPACT_ATOMS: atom_id res chain seq x y z
N VAL A 1 -1.92 12.77 -0.98
CA VAL A 1 -3.35 12.36 -1.01
C VAL A 1 -4.29 13.53 -0.78
N TRP A 2 -4.25 14.20 0.40
CA TRP A 2 -5.19 15.28 0.73
C TRP A 2 -5.28 16.35 -0.36
N LEU A 3 -4.14 16.85 -0.83
CA LEU A 3 -4.07 17.84 -1.90
C LEU A 3 -4.66 17.38 -3.22
N SER A 4 -4.39 16.11 -3.62
CA SER A 4 -4.93 15.56 -4.86
C SER A 4 -6.44 15.36 -4.82
N LEU A 5 -7.03 15.11 -3.64
CA LEU A 5 -8.48 14.99 -3.48
C LEU A 5 -9.15 16.37 -3.46
N LEU A 6 -8.72 17.29 -2.58
CA LEU A 6 -9.32 18.62 -2.47
C LEU A 6 -9.10 19.49 -3.72
N GLY A 7 -8.00 19.32 -4.43
CA GLY A 7 -7.74 20.03 -5.67
C GLY A 7 -8.65 19.63 -6.83
N ASN A 8 -9.32 18.47 -6.72
CA ASN A 8 -10.12 17.89 -7.79
C ASN A 8 -11.61 17.66 -7.44
N LEU A 9 -12.00 17.89 -6.18
CA LEU A 9 -13.37 17.63 -5.72
C LEU A 9 -14.02 18.87 -5.13
N LYS A 10 -15.29 19.03 -5.39
CA LYS A 10 -16.16 20.11 -4.84
C LYS A 10 -17.28 19.51 -4.00
N ALA A 11 -17.88 20.34 -3.16
CA ALA A 11 -19.10 19.94 -2.42
C ALA A 11 -20.19 19.44 -3.36
N GLY A 12 -20.83 18.34 -3.01
CA GLY A 12 -21.81 17.64 -3.82
C GLY A 12 -21.24 16.55 -4.73
N GLU A 13 -19.97 16.59 -5.04
CA GLU A 13 -19.31 15.58 -5.89
C GLU A 13 -19.01 14.29 -5.12
N ARG A 14 -18.72 13.21 -5.88
CA ARG A 14 -18.46 11.86 -5.35
C ARG A 14 -17.10 11.36 -5.78
N LEU A 15 -16.43 10.69 -4.85
CA LEU A 15 -15.26 9.87 -5.17
C LEU A 15 -15.56 8.38 -4.93
N THR A 16 -14.86 7.51 -5.64
CA THR A 16 -14.85 6.06 -5.41
C THR A 16 -13.48 5.66 -4.87
N PHE A 17 -13.44 4.66 -3.99
CA PHE A 17 -12.21 4.07 -3.49
C PHE A 17 -12.41 2.58 -3.15
N PHE A 18 -11.31 1.83 -2.95
CA PHE A 18 -11.41 0.42 -2.58
C PHE A 18 -11.27 0.21 -1.07
N VAL A 19 -12.00 -0.78 -0.53
CA VAL A 19 -11.92 -1.17 0.89
C VAL A 19 -10.48 -1.56 1.29
N GLN A 20 -9.71 -2.08 0.35
CA GLN A 20 -8.30 -2.44 0.49
C GLN A 20 -7.33 -1.25 0.49
N SER A 21 -7.81 -0.03 0.62
CA SER A 21 -6.95 1.15 0.72
C SER A 21 -6.30 1.29 2.10
N TYR A 22 -5.19 2.03 2.15
CA TYR A 22 -4.50 2.39 3.38
C TYR A 22 -5.46 3.05 4.39
N ARG A 23 -5.43 2.59 5.65
CA ARG A 23 -6.35 3.05 6.70
C ARG A 23 -6.52 4.57 6.79
N PRO A 24 -5.46 5.41 6.77
CA PRO A 24 -5.62 6.86 6.75
C PRO A 24 -6.37 7.39 5.54
N ILE A 25 -6.29 6.76 4.36
CA ILE A 25 -7.09 7.13 3.19
C ILE A 25 -8.57 6.82 3.47
N ARG A 26 -8.88 5.62 3.98
CA ARG A 26 -10.26 5.27 4.38
C ARG A 26 -10.80 6.25 5.43
N THR A 27 -10.00 6.58 6.44
CA THR A 27 -10.39 7.56 7.49
C THR A 27 -10.65 8.94 6.87
N LEU A 28 -9.79 9.39 5.97
CA LEU A 28 -9.94 10.66 5.26
C LEU A 28 -11.25 10.69 4.47
N VAL A 29 -11.50 9.64 3.68
CA VAL A 29 -12.67 9.55 2.81
C VAL A 29 -13.97 9.40 3.61
N ARG A 30 -13.98 8.56 4.63
CA ARG A 30 -15.20 8.24 5.40
C ARG A 30 -15.56 9.28 6.46
N ASN A 31 -14.57 9.94 7.08
CA ASN A 31 -14.79 10.76 8.27
C ASN A 31 -14.48 12.25 8.06
N VAL A 32 -13.67 12.60 7.06
CA VAL A 32 -13.24 14.00 6.86
C VAL A 32 -13.91 14.61 5.63
N LEU A 33 -13.82 13.97 4.46
CA LEU A 33 -14.39 14.52 3.23
C LEU A 33 -15.90 14.80 3.29
N PRO A 34 -16.74 14.00 3.98
CA PRO A 34 -18.17 14.32 4.14
C PRO A 34 -18.43 15.65 4.84
N ARG A 35 -17.50 16.12 5.69
CA ARG A 35 -17.62 17.45 6.33
C ARG A 35 -17.46 18.62 5.34
N PHE A 36 -16.91 18.33 4.17
CA PHE A 36 -16.78 19.26 3.05
C PHE A 36 -17.84 19.03 1.97
N GLY A 37 -18.87 18.21 2.29
CA GLY A 37 -19.95 17.89 1.36
C GLY A 37 -19.56 16.94 0.24
N ILE A 38 -18.44 16.23 0.33
CA ILE A 38 -17.97 15.26 -0.65
C ILE A 38 -18.54 13.89 -0.29
N ASN A 39 -19.21 13.24 -1.25
CA ASN A 39 -19.74 11.90 -1.11
C ASN A 39 -18.73 10.84 -1.52
N TYR A 40 -18.97 9.58 -1.14
CA TYR A 40 -18.11 8.48 -1.56
C TYR A 40 -18.88 7.19 -1.84
N SER A 41 -18.27 6.33 -2.67
CA SER A 41 -18.63 4.93 -2.87
C SER A 41 -17.41 4.06 -2.58
N MET A 42 -17.64 2.90 -1.93
CA MET A 42 -16.58 1.96 -1.57
C MET A 42 -16.84 0.61 -2.23
N LEU A 43 -15.82 0.05 -2.88
CA LEU A 43 -15.87 -1.21 -3.61
C LEU A 43 -14.77 -2.16 -3.15
N ASP A 44 -14.84 -3.41 -3.61
CA ASP A 44 -13.70 -4.32 -3.63
C ASP A 44 -12.85 -4.11 -4.88
N VAL A 45 -11.53 -4.25 -4.75
CA VAL A 45 -10.58 -4.01 -5.85
C VAL A 45 -10.79 -4.94 -7.06
N HIS A 46 -11.36 -6.12 -6.86
CA HIS A 46 -11.64 -7.10 -7.92
C HIS A 46 -13.06 -6.97 -8.54
N GLN A 47 -13.86 -6.02 -8.07
CA GLN A 47 -15.24 -5.80 -8.57
C GLN A 47 -15.26 -4.85 -9.78
N HIS A 48 -14.67 -5.25 -10.90
CA HIS A 48 -14.61 -4.41 -12.11
C HIS A 48 -15.99 -4.06 -12.69
N ASP A 49 -16.95 -5.01 -12.70
CA ASP A 49 -18.31 -4.76 -13.20
C ASP A 49 -19.04 -3.73 -12.33
N ASP A 50 -18.82 -3.77 -11.02
CA ASP A 50 -19.39 -2.78 -10.10
C ASP A 50 -18.73 -1.42 -10.27
N LEU A 51 -17.45 -1.36 -10.59
CA LEU A 51 -16.73 -0.12 -10.87
C LEU A 51 -17.32 0.58 -12.10
N GLU A 52 -17.54 -0.16 -13.20
CA GLU A 52 -18.18 0.40 -14.40
C GLU A 52 -19.59 0.89 -14.10
N ARG A 53 -20.39 0.11 -13.37
CA ARG A 53 -21.74 0.48 -12.97
C ARG A 53 -21.76 1.77 -12.14
N ILE A 54 -20.86 1.90 -11.17
CA ILE A 54 -20.76 3.09 -10.31
C ILE A 54 -20.32 4.31 -11.11
N PHE A 55 -19.36 4.18 -12.01
CA PHE A 55 -18.95 5.27 -12.88
C PHE A 55 -20.09 5.76 -13.79
N ALA A 56 -20.92 4.82 -14.26
CA ALA A 56 -22.06 5.15 -15.14
C ALA A 56 -23.26 5.75 -14.40
N GLN A 57 -23.52 5.35 -13.15
CA GLN A 57 -24.77 5.63 -12.45
C GLN A 57 -24.63 6.66 -11.32
N GLU A 58 -23.48 6.77 -10.69
CA GLU A 58 -23.31 7.53 -9.45
C GLU A 58 -22.57 8.87 -9.62
N ASP A 59 -22.33 9.33 -10.82
CA ASP A 59 -21.62 10.58 -11.11
C ASP A 59 -20.28 10.72 -10.33
N THR A 60 -19.52 9.64 -10.29
CA THR A 60 -18.17 9.63 -9.71
C THR A 60 -17.27 10.58 -10.47
N LYS A 61 -16.60 11.50 -9.77
CA LYS A 61 -15.65 12.45 -10.35
C LYS A 61 -14.21 11.99 -10.22
N LEU A 62 -13.91 11.18 -9.22
CA LEU A 62 -12.55 10.75 -8.91
C LEU A 62 -12.54 9.33 -8.37
N LEU A 63 -11.58 8.53 -8.83
CA LEU A 63 -11.18 7.26 -8.23
C LEU A 63 -9.82 7.42 -7.57
N ILE A 64 -9.71 7.05 -6.28
CA ILE A 64 -8.41 6.84 -5.62
C ILE A 64 -8.21 5.36 -5.32
N PHE A 65 -7.03 4.84 -5.66
CA PHE A 65 -6.69 3.44 -5.43
C PHE A 65 -5.19 3.25 -5.20
N GLU A 66 -4.80 2.05 -4.76
CA GLU A 66 -3.42 1.64 -4.49
C GLU A 66 -3.03 0.45 -5.36
N ALA A 67 -1.78 0.39 -5.80
CA ALA A 67 -1.22 -0.75 -6.53
C ALA A 67 0.24 -0.99 -6.11
N PRO A 68 0.57 -2.15 -5.46
CA PRO A 68 -0.35 -3.08 -4.80
C PRO A 68 -1.10 -2.48 -3.61
N THR A 69 -2.22 -3.09 -3.20
CA THR A 69 -3.05 -2.63 -2.07
C THR A 69 -2.38 -2.90 -0.72
N ASN A 70 -2.74 -2.12 0.30
CA ASN A 70 -2.31 -2.32 1.67
C ASN A 70 -3.49 -2.78 2.55
N PRO A 71 -3.41 -3.92 3.26
CA PRO A 71 -2.20 -4.70 3.55
C PRO A 71 -2.05 -6.00 2.76
N MET A 72 -3.03 -6.40 1.95
CA MET A 72 -3.09 -7.76 1.37
C MET A 72 -2.39 -7.88 0.01
N LEU A 73 -1.80 -6.80 -0.50
CA LEU A 73 -0.98 -6.78 -1.71
C LEU A 73 -1.69 -7.23 -2.99
N GLN A 74 -3.01 -7.08 -3.03
CA GLN A 74 -3.78 -7.33 -4.24
C GLN A 74 -3.37 -6.32 -5.33
N VAL A 75 -3.31 -6.79 -6.57
CA VAL A 75 -2.87 -6.00 -7.71
C VAL A 75 -4.06 -5.67 -8.59
N PRO A 76 -4.52 -4.41 -8.63
CA PRO A 76 -5.61 -4.02 -9.52
C PRO A 76 -5.14 -4.04 -10.97
N ASP A 77 -6.06 -4.33 -11.91
CA ASP A 77 -5.83 -4.13 -13.34
C ASP A 77 -5.84 -2.63 -13.67
N ILE A 78 -4.65 -2.03 -13.63
CA ILE A 78 -4.50 -0.58 -13.86
C ILE A 78 -4.94 -0.19 -15.27
N GLU A 79 -4.65 -1.00 -16.27
CA GLU A 79 -5.03 -0.73 -17.67
C GLU A 79 -6.55 -0.70 -17.83
N GLY A 80 -7.24 -1.69 -17.27
CA GLY A 80 -8.71 -1.76 -17.24
C GLY A 80 -9.32 -0.57 -16.49
N ILE A 81 -8.79 -0.23 -15.31
CA ILE A 81 -9.24 0.92 -14.52
C ILE A 81 -9.08 2.23 -15.28
N VAL A 82 -7.92 2.47 -15.90
CA VAL A 82 -7.67 3.69 -16.69
C VAL A 82 -8.60 3.78 -17.89
N SER A 83 -8.85 2.66 -18.59
CA SER A 83 -9.79 2.61 -19.71
C SER A 83 -11.20 2.99 -19.29
N LEU A 84 -11.69 2.41 -18.19
CA LEU A 84 -13.01 2.74 -17.63
C LEU A 84 -13.10 4.20 -17.16
N ALA A 85 -12.08 4.69 -16.46
CA ALA A 85 -12.02 6.06 -15.98
C ALA A 85 -12.09 7.07 -17.12
N LYS A 86 -11.35 6.84 -18.21
CA LYS A 86 -11.42 7.67 -19.42
C LYS A 86 -12.81 7.65 -20.08
N LYS A 87 -13.42 6.46 -20.22
CA LYS A 87 -14.75 6.29 -20.78
C LYS A 87 -15.80 7.14 -20.06
N HIS A 88 -15.68 7.27 -18.74
CA HIS A 88 -16.62 7.98 -17.89
C HIS A 88 -16.16 9.36 -17.42
N SER A 89 -15.00 9.85 -17.91
CA SER A 89 -14.39 11.13 -17.49
C SER A 89 -14.15 11.22 -15.98
N VAL A 90 -13.72 10.11 -15.37
CA VAL A 90 -13.35 9.99 -13.96
C VAL A 90 -11.85 10.27 -13.82
N THR A 91 -11.49 11.19 -12.93
CA THR A 91 -10.08 11.49 -12.60
C THR A 91 -9.49 10.35 -11.78
N THR A 92 -8.28 9.90 -12.13
CA THR A 92 -7.57 8.82 -11.46
C THR A 92 -6.47 9.35 -10.53
N VAL A 93 -6.45 8.86 -9.29
CA VAL A 93 -5.38 9.10 -8.31
C VAL A 93 -4.83 7.74 -7.86
N LEU A 94 -3.60 7.44 -8.20
CA LEU A 94 -2.91 6.23 -7.76
C LEU A 94 -1.96 6.55 -6.61
N ASP A 95 -2.22 5.99 -5.41
CA ASP A 95 -1.19 5.92 -4.38
C ASP A 95 -0.23 4.77 -4.71
N ASN A 96 0.89 5.14 -5.29
CA ASN A 96 1.91 4.21 -5.78
C ASN A 96 3.03 3.95 -4.76
N THR A 97 2.76 4.16 -3.48
CA THR A 97 3.77 4.02 -2.42
C THR A 97 4.32 2.59 -2.34
N PHE A 98 3.47 1.56 -2.44
CA PHE A 98 3.89 0.15 -2.42
C PHE A 98 4.58 -0.28 -3.71
N GLY A 99 4.12 0.19 -4.87
CA GLY A 99 4.71 -0.10 -6.16
C GLY A 99 6.12 0.48 -6.34
N GLY A 100 6.44 1.53 -5.58
CA GLY A 100 7.72 2.23 -5.72
C GLY A 100 7.73 3.29 -6.82
N LEU A 101 8.78 4.12 -6.84
CA LEU A 101 8.85 5.30 -7.69
C LEU A 101 9.04 5.01 -9.19
N HIS A 102 9.45 3.80 -9.56
CA HIS A 102 9.79 3.42 -10.93
C HIS A 102 8.71 2.57 -11.61
N ASN A 103 7.73 2.09 -10.84
CA ASN A 103 6.63 1.29 -11.36
C ASN A 103 5.44 2.15 -11.79
N HIS A 104 4.63 1.61 -12.69
CA HIS A 104 3.35 2.10 -13.17
C HIS A 104 3.38 3.39 -14.00
N GLY A 105 4.55 4.01 -14.23
CA GLY A 105 4.69 5.24 -15.03
C GLY A 105 4.29 5.10 -16.52
N GLN A 106 4.08 3.87 -16.99
CA GLN A 106 3.58 3.58 -18.34
C GLN A 106 2.06 3.76 -18.49
N PHE A 107 1.31 3.83 -17.38
CA PHE A 107 -0.14 4.02 -17.41
C PHE A 107 -0.52 5.50 -17.40
N GLU A 108 -1.60 5.85 -18.08
CA GLU A 108 -2.09 7.23 -18.16
C GLU A 108 -2.95 7.58 -16.94
N ILE A 109 -2.32 7.60 -15.77
CA ILE A 109 -2.92 8.04 -14.50
C ILE A 109 -2.84 9.56 -14.41
N ASP A 110 -3.92 10.22 -13.97
CA ASP A 110 -3.96 11.68 -13.84
C ASP A 110 -3.06 12.20 -12.72
N TYR A 111 -3.03 11.50 -11.58
CA TYR A 111 -2.20 11.86 -10.42
C TYR A 111 -1.57 10.63 -9.80
N TYR A 112 -0.24 10.62 -9.70
CA TYR A 112 0.49 9.69 -8.85
C TYR A 112 0.78 10.33 -7.51
N VAL A 113 0.59 9.57 -6.43
CA VAL A 113 0.92 10.00 -5.07
C VAL A 113 1.90 9.00 -4.47
N HIS A 114 2.92 9.48 -3.77
CA HIS A 114 3.85 8.64 -3.03
C HIS A 114 4.12 9.21 -1.65
N SER A 115 4.19 8.33 -0.66
CA SER A 115 4.82 8.65 0.61
C SER A 115 6.33 8.60 0.45
N LEU A 116 6.98 9.76 0.42
CA LEU A 116 8.45 9.87 0.39
C LEU A 116 9.10 9.39 1.69
N THR A 117 8.33 9.29 2.77
CA THR A 117 8.67 8.65 4.05
C THR A 117 9.15 7.21 3.90
N LYS A 118 8.70 6.50 2.83
CA LYS A 118 8.90 5.06 2.63
C LYS A 118 10.16 4.81 1.82
N TYR A 119 10.08 4.05 0.74
CA TYR A 119 11.23 3.68 -0.11
C TYR A 119 12.09 4.85 -0.56
N ALA A 120 11.51 6.04 -0.77
CA ALA A 120 12.24 7.21 -1.26
C ALA A 120 13.33 7.64 -0.28
N SER A 121 12.98 7.90 0.99
CA SER A 121 13.96 8.19 2.05
C SER A 121 14.70 6.91 2.46
N GLY A 122 13.97 5.84 2.72
CA GLY A 122 14.49 4.50 2.98
C GLY A 122 15.18 4.28 4.32
N HIS A 123 15.06 5.23 5.25
CA HIS A 123 15.78 5.19 6.54
C HIS A 123 14.84 5.37 7.76
N GLY A 124 13.53 5.55 7.55
CA GLY A 124 12.57 5.69 8.64
C GLY A 124 12.69 6.98 9.48
N ASP A 125 13.48 7.94 9.03
CA ASP A 125 13.92 9.13 9.78
C ASP A 125 13.29 10.45 9.31
N VAL A 126 12.42 10.42 8.28
CA VAL A 126 11.82 11.61 7.70
C VAL A 126 10.41 11.35 7.19
N MET A 127 9.55 12.35 7.24
CA MET A 127 8.23 12.33 6.63
C MET A 127 8.17 13.25 5.42
N GLY A 128 7.49 12.78 4.36
CA GLY A 128 7.25 13.57 3.17
C GLY A 128 6.27 12.90 2.23
N GLY A 129 5.74 13.66 1.29
CA GLY A 129 4.86 13.18 0.24
C GLY A 129 5.07 13.95 -1.04
N VAL A 130 4.73 13.33 -2.16
CA VAL A 130 4.77 13.96 -3.48
C VAL A 130 3.49 13.66 -4.24
N VAL A 131 3.04 14.63 -5.02
CA VAL A 131 2.03 14.47 -6.06
C VAL A 131 2.72 14.71 -7.40
N ILE A 132 2.54 13.81 -8.33
CA ILE A 132 3.10 13.86 -9.69
C ILE A 132 1.92 13.87 -10.66
N ALA A 133 1.91 14.82 -11.58
CA ALA A 133 0.91 14.96 -12.63
C ALA A 133 1.50 15.78 -13.79
N ASP A 134 0.72 15.99 -14.86
CA ASP A 134 1.10 16.94 -15.90
C ASP A 134 1.17 18.39 -15.36
N GLU A 135 1.81 19.28 -16.13
CA GLU A 135 2.06 20.65 -15.73
C GLU A 135 0.76 21.42 -15.41
N GLY A 136 -0.29 21.20 -16.18
CA GLY A 136 -1.57 21.89 -15.98
C GLY A 136 -2.23 21.50 -14.66
N ARG A 137 -2.25 20.21 -14.36
CA ARG A 137 -2.82 19.67 -13.14
C ARG A 137 -1.98 20.04 -11.91
N ILE A 138 -0.65 19.93 -11.99
CA ILE A 138 0.21 20.19 -10.84
C ILE A 138 0.22 21.65 -10.42
N LYS A 139 -0.02 22.58 -11.35
CA LYS A 139 -0.12 24.02 -11.03
C LYS A 139 -1.23 24.28 -10.01
N ALA A 140 -2.43 23.73 -10.22
CA ALA A 140 -3.56 23.89 -9.30
C ALA A 140 -3.26 23.26 -7.92
N ILE A 141 -2.62 22.10 -7.90
CA ILE A 141 -2.18 21.45 -6.65
C ILE A 141 -1.14 22.30 -5.91
N HIS A 142 -0.19 22.90 -6.63
CA HIS A 142 0.84 23.75 -6.04
C HIS A 142 0.24 25.05 -5.45
N GLU A 143 -0.70 25.68 -6.14
CA GLU A 143 -1.40 26.87 -5.64
C GLU A 143 -2.19 26.55 -4.35
N LEU A 144 -2.89 25.40 -4.32
CA LEU A 144 -3.58 24.92 -3.13
C LEU A 144 -2.59 24.63 -1.99
N ALA A 145 -1.49 23.90 -2.26
CA ALA A 145 -0.46 23.59 -1.26
C ALA A 145 0.11 24.84 -0.61
N THR A 146 0.41 25.85 -1.43
CA THR A 146 0.91 27.15 -0.94
C THR A 146 -0.11 27.86 -0.07
N SER A 147 -1.38 27.87 -0.49
CA SER A 147 -2.47 28.53 0.22
C SER A 147 -2.75 27.94 1.60
N ILE A 148 -2.61 26.63 1.77
CA ILE A 148 -2.85 25.96 3.06
C ILE A 148 -1.58 25.70 3.87
N GLY A 149 -0.40 26.14 3.37
CA GLY A 149 0.86 25.99 4.07
C GLY A 149 1.43 24.55 4.05
N SER A 150 1.01 23.70 3.09
CA SER A 150 1.52 22.34 2.97
C SER A 150 2.87 22.31 2.25
N THR A 151 3.90 22.84 2.92
CA THR A 151 5.27 22.94 2.40
C THR A 151 6.20 21.98 3.14
N MET A 152 7.19 21.44 2.43
CA MET A 152 8.17 20.54 3.01
C MET A 152 9.29 21.32 3.70
N ASP A 153 9.71 20.86 4.87
CA ASP A 153 10.89 21.37 5.56
C ASP A 153 12.17 21.11 4.74
N PRO A 154 13.11 22.08 4.63
CA PRO A 154 14.33 21.90 3.86
C PRO A 154 15.22 20.75 4.32
N GLY A 155 15.28 20.47 5.64
CA GLY A 155 16.02 19.33 6.19
C GLY A 155 15.40 18.01 5.76
N ALA A 156 14.06 17.92 5.77
CA ALA A 156 13.34 16.76 5.24
C ALA A 156 13.61 16.57 3.75
N ALA A 157 13.59 17.64 2.95
CA ALA A 157 13.90 17.59 1.52
C ALA A 157 15.32 17.08 1.27
N TYR A 158 16.30 17.53 2.06
CA TYR A 158 17.68 17.05 1.98
C TYR A 158 17.80 15.55 2.27
N LEU A 159 17.18 15.05 3.35
CA LEU A 159 17.20 13.62 3.71
C LEU A 159 16.54 12.75 2.63
N ILE A 160 15.42 13.20 2.08
CA ILE A 160 14.74 12.50 0.98
C ILE A 160 15.63 12.45 -0.27
N LEU A 161 16.22 13.56 -0.68
CA LEU A 161 17.16 13.60 -1.80
C LEU A 161 18.36 12.68 -1.59
N ARG A 162 18.89 12.63 -0.38
CA ARG A 162 19.97 11.71 -0.01
C ARG A 162 19.52 10.26 -0.16
N GLY A 163 18.35 9.92 0.35
CA GLY A 163 17.75 8.57 0.24
C GLY A 163 17.51 8.14 -1.21
N LEU A 164 17.03 9.03 -2.06
CA LEU A 164 16.77 8.76 -3.48
C LEU A 164 18.02 8.30 -4.25
N ARG A 165 19.21 8.72 -3.85
CA ARG A 165 20.47 8.34 -4.51
C ARG A 165 20.77 6.83 -4.45
N THR A 166 20.21 6.12 -3.47
CA THR A 166 20.37 4.67 -3.30
C THR A 166 19.06 3.90 -3.50
N TYR A 167 18.02 4.58 -3.96
CA TYR A 167 16.68 4.01 -4.09
C TYR A 167 16.67 2.68 -4.86
N HIS A 168 17.21 2.64 -6.08
CA HIS A 168 17.19 1.44 -6.91
C HIS A 168 17.94 0.26 -6.27
N LEU A 169 19.10 0.52 -5.65
CA LEU A 169 19.86 -0.53 -4.97
C LEU A 169 19.08 -1.12 -3.79
N ARG A 170 18.45 -0.25 -2.99
CA ARG A 170 17.64 -0.69 -1.86
C ARG A 170 16.39 -1.42 -2.30
N HIS A 171 15.66 -0.88 -3.29
CA HIS A 171 14.43 -1.51 -3.79
C HIS A 171 14.71 -2.90 -4.38
N ALA A 172 15.76 -3.06 -5.17
CA ALA A 172 16.17 -4.36 -5.70
C ALA A 172 16.51 -5.35 -4.57
N ARG A 173 17.24 -4.90 -3.54
CA ARG A 173 17.55 -5.73 -2.37
C ARG A 173 16.30 -6.10 -1.58
N HIS A 174 15.40 -5.15 -1.32
CA HIS A 174 14.11 -5.38 -0.69
C HIS A 174 13.31 -6.46 -1.42
N SER A 175 13.15 -6.32 -2.73
CA SER A 175 12.37 -7.26 -3.54
C SER A 175 12.97 -8.67 -3.53
N SER A 176 14.29 -8.80 -3.67
CA SER A 176 14.95 -10.11 -3.66
C SER A 176 14.88 -10.79 -2.29
N SER A 177 15.08 -10.03 -1.20
CA SER A 177 14.99 -10.57 0.16
C SER A 177 13.55 -10.92 0.54
N ALA A 178 12.56 -10.10 0.13
CA ALA A 178 11.14 -10.38 0.36
C ALA A 178 10.69 -11.64 -0.38
N LEU A 179 11.16 -11.87 -1.60
CA LEU A 179 10.87 -13.12 -2.32
C LEU A 179 11.41 -14.34 -1.58
N ALA A 180 12.67 -14.32 -1.14
CA ALA A 180 13.26 -15.42 -0.39
C ALA A 180 12.49 -15.74 0.91
N VAL A 181 12.10 -14.70 1.65
CA VAL A 181 11.26 -14.86 2.87
C VAL A 181 9.86 -15.37 2.51
N ALA A 182 9.25 -14.90 1.43
CA ALA A 182 7.94 -15.36 0.98
C ALA A 182 7.95 -16.84 0.57
N GLU A 183 8.99 -17.28 -0.14
CA GLU A 183 9.20 -18.70 -0.51
C GLU A 183 9.36 -19.59 0.73
N TYR A 184 10.16 -19.15 1.71
CA TYR A 184 10.31 -19.85 2.98
C TYR A 184 8.97 -19.99 3.71
N LEU A 185 8.22 -18.89 3.84
CA LEU A 185 6.92 -18.91 4.52
C LEU A 185 5.89 -19.75 3.78
N ALA A 186 5.88 -19.74 2.44
CA ALA A 186 4.98 -20.55 1.64
C ALA A 186 5.22 -22.07 1.78
N ALA A 187 6.47 -22.46 2.07
CA ALA A 187 6.84 -23.85 2.35
C ALA A 187 6.59 -24.28 3.81
N ASN A 188 6.32 -23.32 4.73
CA ASN A 188 6.17 -23.61 6.14
C ASN A 188 4.78 -24.19 6.46
N PRO A 189 4.67 -25.39 7.10
CA PRO A 189 3.39 -26.04 7.39
C PRO A 189 2.49 -25.25 8.36
N LEU A 190 3.04 -24.33 9.15
CA LEU A 190 2.31 -23.46 10.08
C LEU A 190 1.73 -22.20 9.41
N VAL A 191 2.05 -21.97 8.15
CA VAL A 191 1.50 -20.87 7.35
C VAL A 191 0.36 -21.39 6.49
N GLU A 192 -0.76 -20.69 6.52
CA GLU A 192 -1.95 -21.05 5.73
C GLU A 192 -1.84 -20.51 4.30
N LYS A 193 -1.47 -19.24 4.16
CA LYS A 193 -1.33 -18.56 2.87
C LYS A 193 -0.34 -17.40 2.99
N VAL A 194 0.46 -17.18 1.95
CA VAL A 194 1.31 -16.01 1.76
C VAL A 194 0.71 -15.15 0.65
N PHE A 195 0.71 -13.86 0.83
CA PHE A 195 0.32 -12.83 -0.14
C PHE A 195 1.57 -12.03 -0.48
N TYR A 196 2.12 -12.26 -1.63
CA TYR A 196 3.27 -11.55 -2.19
C TYR A 196 3.25 -11.66 -3.72
N PRO A 197 2.95 -10.60 -4.45
CA PRO A 197 2.77 -10.66 -5.91
C PRO A 197 4.00 -11.14 -6.69
N GLY A 198 5.19 -11.15 -6.07
CA GLY A 198 6.40 -11.73 -6.65
C GLY A 198 6.51 -13.26 -6.51
N LEU A 199 5.64 -13.89 -5.74
CA LEU A 199 5.63 -15.35 -5.55
C LEU A 199 4.82 -16.01 -6.66
N LYS A 200 5.41 -16.97 -7.40
CA LYS A 200 4.76 -17.66 -8.55
C LYS A 200 3.44 -18.34 -8.21
N SER A 201 3.22 -18.72 -6.96
CA SER A 201 1.98 -19.32 -6.50
C SER A 201 0.92 -18.29 -6.06
N ASP A 202 1.24 -17.01 -6.05
CA ASP A 202 0.29 -15.95 -5.75
C ASP A 202 -0.65 -15.73 -6.94
N SER A 203 -1.94 -15.54 -6.67
CA SER A 203 -2.96 -15.26 -7.69
C SER A 203 -2.69 -13.99 -8.51
N GLU A 204 -1.99 -13.04 -7.92
CA GLU A 204 -1.68 -11.74 -8.51
C GLU A 204 -0.39 -11.76 -9.36
N TYR A 205 0.37 -12.87 -9.37
CA TYR A 205 1.71 -12.96 -9.96
C TYR A 205 1.76 -12.54 -11.43
N GLU A 206 0.85 -13.05 -12.26
CA GLU A 206 0.86 -12.77 -13.70
C GLU A 206 0.56 -11.31 -13.99
N LEU A 207 -0.39 -10.70 -13.27
CA LEU A 207 -0.72 -9.30 -13.42
C LEU A 207 0.39 -8.40 -12.87
N ALA A 208 0.94 -8.76 -11.73
CA ALA A 208 2.07 -8.04 -11.12
C ALA A 208 3.29 -7.99 -12.04
N THR A 209 3.66 -9.12 -12.65
CA THR A 209 4.81 -9.20 -13.56
C THR A 209 4.62 -8.41 -14.87
N LYS A 210 3.38 -8.15 -15.29
CA LYS A 210 3.10 -7.28 -16.43
C LYS A 210 3.20 -5.79 -16.06
N GLN A 211 2.86 -5.44 -14.82
CA GLN A 211 2.70 -4.06 -14.40
C GLN A 211 3.91 -3.50 -13.64
N MET A 212 4.72 -4.36 -12.99
CA MET A 212 5.78 -3.94 -12.08
C MET A 212 7.13 -4.59 -12.38
N ASP A 213 8.20 -3.83 -12.13
CA ASP A 213 9.58 -4.31 -12.05
C ASP A 213 9.97 -4.45 -10.58
N GLY A 214 9.77 -5.66 -10.03
CA GLY A 214 9.94 -5.97 -8.61
C GLY A 214 8.73 -5.58 -7.74
N CYS A 215 8.42 -6.44 -6.76
CA CYS A 215 7.22 -6.34 -5.92
C CYS A 215 7.47 -5.68 -4.55
N GLY A 216 8.68 -5.11 -4.35
CA GLY A 216 9.02 -4.37 -3.13
C GLY A 216 9.24 -5.23 -1.89
N ALA A 217 9.25 -4.57 -0.74
CA ALA A 217 9.64 -5.13 0.56
C ALA A 217 8.52 -5.85 1.33
N VAL A 218 7.25 -5.59 0.96
CA VAL A 218 6.12 -5.98 1.81
C VAL A 218 5.57 -7.32 1.39
N LEU A 219 5.35 -8.18 2.36
CA LEU A 219 4.58 -9.41 2.22
C LEU A 219 3.62 -9.57 3.40
N THR A 220 2.53 -10.26 3.18
CA THR A 220 1.54 -10.57 4.21
C THR A 220 1.29 -12.07 4.24
N PHE A 221 1.00 -12.64 5.39
CA PHE A 221 0.68 -14.07 5.49
C PHE A 221 -0.30 -14.34 6.62
N ASN A 222 -1.04 -15.45 6.51
CA ASN A 222 -1.92 -15.96 7.54
C ASN A 222 -1.24 -17.13 8.25
N LEU A 223 -1.17 -17.08 9.58
CA LEU A 223 -0.77 -18.23 10.40
C LEU A 223 -1.93 -19.21 10.55
N LYS A 224 -1.63 -20.50 10.68
CA LYS A 224 -2.58 -21.54 11.16
C LYS A 224 -2.67 -21.48 12.68
N ALA A 225 -3.06 -20.34 13.22
CA ALA A 225 -3.04 -20.05 14.64
C ALA A 225 -4.20 -19.12 15.03
N ASP A 226 -4.50 -19.05 16.30
CA ASP A 226 -5.38 -18.03 16.86
C ASP A 226 -4.63 -16.70 17.10
N GLU A 227 -5.35 -15.70 17.58
CA GLU A 227 -4.81 -14.36 17.86
C GLU A 227 -3.69 -14.41 18.92
N THR A 228 -3.85 -15.22 19.96
CA THR A 228 -2.88 -15.32 21.07
C THR A 228 -1.54 -15.85 20.59
N HIS A 229 -1.55 -16.94 19.83
CA HIS A 229 -0.31 -17.51 19.25
C HIS A 229 0.30 -16.58 18.19
N THR A 230 -0.54 -15.83 17.46
CA THR A 230 -0.05 -14.82 16.50
C THR A 230 0.73 -13.71 17.20
N TRP A 231 0.22 -13.20 18.31
CA TRP A 231 0.95 -12.24 19.13
C TRP A 231 2.23 -12.84 19.73
N ALA A 232 2.17 -14.06 20.27
CA ALA A 232 3.34 -14.74 20.80
C ALA A 232 4.43 -14.93 19.73
N PHE A 233 4.04 -15.23 18.49
CA PHE A 233 4.96 -15.31 17.35
C PHE A 233 5.62 -13.97 17.05
N ILE A 234 4.85 -12.88 16.98
CA ILE A 234 5.38 -11.52 16.75
C ILE A 234 6.36 -11.13 17.86
N ASP A 235 6.02 -11.37 19.12
CA ASP A 235 6.87 -11.05 20.28
C ASP A 235 8.15 -11.92 20.36
N ALA A 236 8.14 -13.06 19.71
CA ALA A 236 9.31 -13.96 19.67
C ALA A 236 10.39 -13.49 18.70
N LEU A 237 10.04 -12.70 17.68
CA LEU A 237 10.96 -12.15 16.69
C LEU A 237 11.98 -11.19 17.34
N LYS A 238 13.21 -11.17 16.83
CA LYS A 238 14.30 -10.36 17.35
C LYS A 238 14.87 -9.36 16.34
N LEU A 239 14.83 -9.71 15.07
CA LEU A 239 15.30 -8.83 13.99
C LEU A 239 14.17 -7.94 13.44
N PHE A 240 12.92 -8.35 13.60
CA PHE A 240 11.77 -7.58 13.14
C PHE A 240 11.28 -6.66 14.25
N ALA A 241 11.32 -5.36 14.03
CA ALA A 241 10.72 -4.40 14.96
C ALA A 241 9.20 -4.28 14.72
N THR A 242 8.43 -4.20 15.81
CA THR A 242 6.96 -4.05 15.70
C THR A 242 6.59 -2.61 15.30
N ALA A 243 6.25 -2.41 14.04
CA ALA A 243 5.85 -1.10 13.50
C ALA A 243 5.05 -1.22 12.20
N SER A 244 4.28 -0.18 11.88
CA SER A 244 3.38 -0.12 10.72
C SER A 244 3.98 0.50 9.46
N SER A 245 5.30 0.82 9.43
CA SER A 245 5.97 1.42 8.27
C SER A 245 6.39 0.37 7.22
N ILE A 246 7.04 0.83 6.15
CA ILE A 246 7.61 0.00 5.09
C ILE A 246 8.85 0.67 4.47
N GLY A 247 9.68 -0.12 3.78
CA GLY A 247 10.73 0.36 2.89
C GLY A 247 11.91 1.05 3.59
N SER A 248 12.04 0.87 4.91
CA SER A 248 13.24 1.26 5.68
C SER A 248 14.32 0.18 5.62
N ALA A 249 15.52 0.53 6.11
CA ALA A 249 16.64 -0.41 6.17
C ALA A 249 16.37 -1.59 7.13
N GLU A 250 15.56 -1.36 8.17
CA GLU A 250 15.18 -2.35 9.18
C GLU A 250 13.97 -3.14 8.76
N SER A 251 13.94 -4.43 9.08
CA SER A 251 12.76 -5.29 8.91
C SER A 251 11.72 -5.00 9.98
N LEU A 252 10.46 -4.93 9.56
CA LEU A 252 9.33 -4.62 10.43
C LEU A 252 8.27 -5.73 10.38
N VAL A 253 7.57 -5.92 11.50
CA VAL A 253 6.41 -6.81 11.62
C VAL A 253 5.21 -6.07 12.20
N ALA A 254 4.02 -6.37 11.72
CA ALA A 254 2.80 -5.83 12.30
C ALA A 254 1.61 -6.80 12.19
N PRO A 255 0.80 -6.97 13.27
CA PRO A 255 -0.49 -7.64 13.20
C PRO A 255 -1.45 -6.77 12.38
N VAL A 256 -1.99 -7.34 11.31
CA VAL A 256 -2.73 -6.59 10.28
C VAL A 256 -4.00 -5.99 10.83
N LYS A 257 -4.81 -6.75 11.56
CA LYS A 257 -6.10 -6.30 12.08
C LYS A 257 -5.96 -5.04 12.93
N LEU A 258 -4.99 -5.00 13.84
CA LEU A 258 -4.79 -3.86 14.74
C LEU A 258 -4.27 -2.62 14.00
N TYR A 259 -3.23 -2.77 13.17
CA TYR A 259 -2.53 -1.62 12.59
C TYR A 259 -3.21 -1.06 11.34
N PHE A 260 -3.85 -1.92 10.55
CA PHE A 260 -4.31 -1.52 9.21
C PHE A 260 -5.82 -1.64 9.00
N ALA A 261 -6.52 -2.35 9.86
CA ALA A 261 -7.92 -2.70 9.66
C ALA A 261 -8.82 -2.47 10.89
N SER A 262 -8.34 -1.76 11.91
CA SER A 262 -9.13 -1.48 13.12
C SER A 262 -10.33 -0.54 12.93
N ASP A 263 -10.46 0.04 11.73
CA ASP A 263 -11.61 0.85 11.30
C ASP A 263 -12.62 0.06 10.47
N LEU A 264 -12.33 -1.21 10.16
CA LEU A 264 -13.20 -2.09 9.38
C LEU A 264 -14.12 -2.91 10.29
N ASN A 265 -15.36 -3.10 9.86
CA ASN A 265 -16.29 -4.03 10.49
C ASN A 265 -16.01 -5.48 10.03
N GLU A 266 -16.71 -6.47 10.61
CA GLU A 266 -16.48 -7.90 10.31
C GLU A 266 -16.72 -8.26 8.83
N GLN A 267 -17.72 -7.64 8.19
CA GLN A 267 -18.00 -7.86 6.78
C GLN A 267 -16.89 -7.30 5.89
N GLU A 268 -16.42 -6.09 6.18
CA GLU A 268 -15.31 -5.43 5.50
C GLU A 268 -13.99 -6.19 5.71
N LEU A 269 -13.72 -6.71 6.91
CA LEU A 269 -12.55 -7.56 7.20
C LEU A 269 -12.58 -8.84 6.35
N LYS A 270 -13.74 -9.49 6.29
CA LYS A 270 -13.92 -10.70 5.46
C LYS A 270 -13.73 -10.40 3.98
N GLN A 271 -14.29 -9.29 3.49
CA GLN A 271 -14.14 -8.82 2.11
C GLN A 271 -12.67 -8.53 1.79
N ALA A 272 -11.95 -7.88 2.70
CA ALA A 272 -10.51 -7.61 2.55
C ALA A 272 -9.62 -8.84 2.75
N GLY A 273 -10.16 -10.00 3.15
CA GLY A 273 -9.41 -11.23 3.39
C GLY A 273 -8.54 -11.23 4.65
N ILE A 274 -8.85 -10.35 5.62
CA ILE A 274 -8.07 -10.15 6.85
C ILE A 274 -8.60 -11.03 7.97
N LYS A 275 -7.70 -11.77 8.62
CA LYS A 275 -7.96 -12.65 9.78
C LYS A 275 -7.22 -12.13 11.02
N ASP A 276 -7.58 -12.64 12.21
CA ASP A 276 -6.84 -12.37 13.45
C ASP A 276 -5.39 -12.88 13.39
N SER A 277 -5.15 -13.92 12.58
CA SER A 277 -3.84 -14.51 12.33
C SER A 277 -3.06 -13.87 11.17
N THR A 278 -3.52 -12.75 10.62
CA THR A 278 -2.85 -12.07 9.50
C THR A 278 -1.71 -11.21 10.01
N VAL A 279 -0.50 -11.48 9.52
CA VAL A 279 0.74 -10.78 9.85
C VAL A 279 1.33 -10.16 8.59
N ARG A 280 1.76 -8.90 8.66
CA ARG A 280 2.48 -8.22 7.58
C ARG A 280 3.94 -8.02 7.98
N LEU A 281 4.85 -8.38 7.07
CA LEU A 281 6.27 -8.05 7.17
C LEU A 281 6.62 -6.95 6.16
N SER A 282 7.52 -6.08 6.55
CA SER A 282 8.27 -5.21 5.64
C SER A 282 9.73 -5.56 5.75
N ILE A 283 10.26 -6.19 4.73
CA ILE A 283 11.63 -6.72 4.71
C ILE A 283 12.62 -5.58 4.52
N GLY A 284 13.60 -5.51 5.42
CA GLY A 284 14.69 -4.53 5.39
C GLY A 284 15.84 -4.94 4.47
N LEU A 285 17.04 -4.48 4.81
CA LEU A 285 18.27 -4.72 4.04
C LEU A 285 19.18 -5.78 4.68
N GLU A 286 18.75 -6.40 5.76
CA GLU A 286 19.44 -7.47 6.45
C GLU A 286 19.65 -8.68 5.51
N HIS A 287 20.52 -9.61 5.90
CA HIS A 287 20.71 -10.82 5.12
C HIS A 287 19.44 -11.70 5.19
N PRO A 288 18.90 -12.19 4.05
CA PRO A 288 17.66 -12.97 4.07
C PRO A 288 17.76 -14.24 4.93
N ASP A 289 18.94 -14.89 5.02
CA ASP A 289 19.12 -16.07 5.86
C ASP A 289 19.01 -15.73 7.35
N ASP A 290 19.45 -14.54 7.78
CA ASP A 290 19.29 -14.09 9.16
C ASP A 290 17.82 -13.86 9.49
N LEU A 291 17.07 -13.25 8.58
CA LEU A 291 15.62 -13.04 8.71
C LEU A 291 14.85 -14.36 8.76
N ILE A 292 15.19 -15.30 7.88
CA ILE A 292 14.60 -16.65 7.87
C ILE A 292 14.93 -17.38 9.18
N GLY A 293 16.18 -17.30 9.63
CA GLY A 293 16.60 -17.90 10.90
C GLY A 293 15.90 -17.32 12.13
N ASP A 294 15.54 -16.02 12.11
CA ASP A 294 14.74 -15.40 13.17
C ASP A 294 13.28 -15.89 13.14
N LEU A 295 12.70 -16.00 11.95
CA LEU A 295 11.35 -16.59 11.76
C LEU A 295 11.33 -18.05 12.24
N GLU A 296 12.31 -18.87 11.88
CA GLU A 296 12.41 -20.29 12.32
C GLU A 296 12.45 -20.42 13.85
N LYS A 297 13.24 -19.59 14.52
CA LYS A 297 13.32 -19.57 15.98
C LYS A 297 12.01 -19.16 16.61
N ALA A 298 11.30 -18.17 16.03
CA ALA A 298 9.99 -17.74 16.50
C ALA A 298 8.96 -18.85 16.34
N PHE A 299 8.90 -19.52 15.17
CA PHE A 299 8.02 -20.68 14.95
C PHE A 299 8.30 -21.80 15.95
N THR A 300 9.56 -22.17 16.11
CA THR A 300 9.97 -23.23 17.06
C THR A 300 9.56 -22.86 18.50
N LYS A 301 9.78 -21.62 18.92
CA LYS A 301 9.47 -21.19 20.28
C LYS A 301 7.99 -21.22 20.62
N VAL A 302 7.10 -20.96 19.65
CA VAL A 302 5.66 -20.77 19.89
C VAL A 302 4.86 -22.03 19.59
N PHE A 303 5.32 -22.86 18.66
CA PHE A 303 4.53 -24.00 18.14
C PHE A 303 5.18 -25.37 18.37
N SER A 304 6.26 -25.44 19.16
CA SER A 304 6.92 -26.72 19.57
C SER A 304 6.23 -27.36 20.76
#